data_0e13e988f396241f267f19d3001d7335
#
_entry.id   0e13e988f396241f267f19d3001d7335
#
_cell.length_a   1.000
_cell.length_b   1.000
_cell.length_c   1.000
_cell.angle_alpha   90.00
_cell.angle_beta   90.00
_cell.angle_gamma   90.00
#
_symmetry.space_group_name_H-M   'P 1'
#
loop_
_entity.id
_entity.type
_entity.pdbx_description
1 polymer ?
#
loop_
_entity_poly.entity_id
_entity_poly.type
_entity_poly.pdbx_seq_one_letter_code
_entity_poly.pdbx_strand_id
1 'polypeptide(L)'
;MTALEPKYRILADALRRDIAQGVYRDGDALMTETALKDRYGVSRQTVRQAIALLEEDGLVLRRQGSGTYVTHGPRRRSGVAHVAVITTYITDYIFPSIVRGIERTLSAENCIMSLCATYNRSDRERWLLERMLETPADGLIVEGSQTALDSPNAALYERILQRNIPVVFINGYYAQLRGCERVVMDDEEGGRMAANALLSRGRRRIGGVFKADDMQGVRRHAGYRSALEACAGAQGEVLWFDTGARQALWQRPQGQAFLRKAQEMDGVVCY
;
A
#
# COMPACT_ATOMS: atom_id res chain seq x y z
N MET A 1 -19.79 -21.26 24.03
CA MET A 1 -20.87 -20.25 24.18
C MET A 1 -20.44 -19.03 23.38
N THR A 2 -20.98 -18.86 22.18
CA THR A 2 -20.74 -17.68 21.32
C THR A 2 -21.40 -16.49 21.99
N ALA A 3 -20.62 -15.50 22.41
CA ALA A 3 -21.15 -14.28 22.98
C ALA A 3 -22.05 -13.59 21.92
N LEU A 4 -23.32 -13.38 22.24
CA LEU A 4 -24.25 -12.64 21.39
C LEU A 4 -23.68 -11.25 21.15
N GLU A 5 -23.46 -10.91 19.87
CA GLU A 5 -22.95 -9.62 19.48
C GLU A 5 -23.87 -8.50 19.96
N PRO A 6 -23.35 -7.43 20.60
CA PRO A 6 -24.17 -6.36 21.13
C PRO A 6 -25.03 -5.69 20.06
N LYS A 7 -26.32 -5.45 20.33
CA LYS A 7 -27.29 -4.88 19.38
C LYS A 7 -26.82 -3.57 18.74
N TYR A 8 -26.05 -2.75 19.46
CA TYR A 8 -25.53 -1.49 18.91
C TYR A 8 -24.46 -1.71 17.84
N ARG A 9 -23.66 -2.79 17.91
CA ARG A 9 -22.69 -3.15 16.86
C ARG A 9 -23.40 -3.64 15.61
N ILE A 10 -24.39 -4.52 15.77
CA ILE A 10 -25.21 -5.01 14.66
C ILE A 10 -25.87 -3.84 13.91
N LEU A 11 -26.39 -2.85 14.65
CA LEU A 11 -26.99 -1.65 14.03
C LEU A 11 -25.91 -0.80 13.33
N ALA A 12 -24.76 -0.58 13.95
CA ALA A 12 -23.67 0.16 13.34
C ALA A 12 -23.19 -0.50 12.03
N ASP A 13 -23.06 -1.83 12.01
CA ASP A 13 -22.65 -2.57 10.82
C ASP A 13 -23.70 -2.56 9.71
N ALA A 14 -25.00 -2.55 10.07
CA ALA A 14 -26.05 -2.36 9.08
C ALA A 14 -25.98 -0.97 8.43
N LEU A 15 -25.80 0.09 9.23
CA LEU A 15 -25.66 1.45 8.73
C LEU A 15 -24.36 1.66 7.92
N ARG A 16 -23.24 1.05 8.32
CA ARG A 16 -21.99 1.03 7.53
C ARG A 16 -22.21 0.44 6.14
N ARG A 17 -22.94 -0.68 6.06
CA ARG A 17 -23.27 -1.30 4.78
C ARG A 17 -24.16 -0.39 3.92
N ASP A 18 -25.19 0.23 4.50
CA ASP A 18 -26.06 1.16 3.79
C ASP A 18 -25.28 2.35 3.22
N ILE A 19 -24.34 2.90 4.00
CA ILE A 19 -23.43 3.98 3.56
C ILE A 19 -22.49 3.48 2.44
N ALA A 20 -21.85 2.35 2.63
CA ALA A 20 -20.91 1.77 1.64
C ALA A 20 -21.59 1.39 0.32
N GLN A 21 -22.88 1.02 0.36
CA GLN A 21 -23.70 0.70 -0.83
C GLN A 21 -24.29 1.96 -1.49
N GLY A 22 -24.03 3.16 -0.96
CA GLY A 22 -24.52 4.41 -1.53
C GLY A 22 -26.01 4.70 -1.26
N VAL A 23 -26.62 4.02 -0.29
CA VAL A 23 -27.99 4.32 0.19
C VAL A 23 -28.04 5.73 0.77
N TYR A 24 -26.94 6.16 1.39
CA TYR A 24 -26.71 7.54 1.81
C TYR A 24 -25.50 8.10 1.07
N ARG A 25 -25.63 9.30 0.53
CA ARG A 25 -24.55 10.06 -0.11
C ARG A 25 -23.84 10.96 0.89
N ASP A 26 -22.68 11.45 0.54
CA ASP A 26 -21.97 12.45 1.32
C ASP A 26 -22.83 13.70 1.53
N GLY A 27 -22.97 14.13 2.79
CA GLY A 27 -23.84 15.23 3.19
C GLY A 27 -25.30 14.89 3.42
N ASP A 28 -25.75 13.65 3.12
CA ASP A 28 -27.13 13.23 3.39
C ASP A 28 -27.40 13.16 4.90
N ALA A 29 -28.59 13.55 5.31
CA ALA A 29 -29.04 13.37 6.68
C ALA A 29 -29.30 11.87 6.95
N LEU A 30 -28.63 11.33 7.97
CA LEU A 30 -28.96 10.01 8.49
C LEU A 30 -30.37 10.05 9.11
N MET A 31 -31.09 8.93 9.05
CA MET A 31 -32.38 8.81 9.72
C MET A 31 -32.30 9.28 11.17
N THR A 32 -33.36 9.92 11.67
CA THR A 32 -33.42 10.38 13.06
C THR A 32 -33.30 9.23 14.06
N GLU A 33 -32.83 9.49 15.29
CA GLU A 33 -32.74 8.47 16.34
C GLU A 33 -34.06 7.74 16.56
N THR A 34 -35.19 8.46 16.44
CA THR A 34 -36.55 7.89 16.57
C THR A 34 -36.84 6.96 15.41
N ALA A 35 -36.57 7.37 14.17
CA ALA A 35 -36.80 6.55 12.98
C ALA A 35 -35.91 5.29 12.96
N LEU A 36 -34.64 5.41 13.40
CA LEU A 36 -33.73 4.26 13.53
C LEU A 36 -34.21 3.29 14.62
N LYS A 37 -34.66 3.82 15.78
CA LYS A 37 -35.24 3.01 16.85
C LYS A 37 -36.44 2.19 16.35
N ASP A 38 -37.33 2.82 15.61
CA ASP A 38 -38.55 2.19 15.13
C ASP A 38 -38.28 1.20 14.00
N ARG A 39 -37.37 1.53 13.06
CA ARG A 39 -36.97 0.66 11.96
C ARG A 39 -36.26 -0.62 12.41
N TYR A 40 -35.37 -0.51 13.40
CA TYR A 40 -34.53 -1.64 13.84
C TYR A 40 -35.00 -2.28 15.15
N GLY A 41 -36.07 -1.81 15.78
CA GLY A 41 -36.65 -2.40 17.00
C GLY A 41 -35.68 -2.36 18.21
N VAL A 42 -34.90 -1.31 18.34
CA VAL A 42 -33.88 -1.17 19.39
C VAL A 42 -34.16 0.02 20.31
N SER A 43 -33.49 0.11 21.47
CA SER A 43 -33.63 1.24 22.37
C SER A 43 -32.92 2.50 21.81
N ARG A 44 -33.37 3.70 22.26
CA ARG A 44 -32.69 4.97 21.92
C ARG A 44 -31.21 4.97 22.33
N GLN A 45 -30.89 4.34 23.44
CA GLN A 45 -29.49 4.23 23.91
C GLN A 45 -28.66 3.36 22.96
N THR A 46 -29.23 2.27 22.47
CA THR A 46 -28.59 1.40 21.45
C THR A 46 -28.32 2.18 20.14
N VAL A 47 -29.29 3.00 19.70
CA VAL A 47 -29.12 3.88 18.53
C VAL A 47 -27.99 4.89 18.76
N ARG A 48 -27.97 5.55 19.92
CA ARG A 48 -26.92 6.52 20.26
C ARG A 48 -25.52 5.90 20.30
N GLN A 49 -25.41 4.70 20.84
CA GLN A 49 -24.15 3.95 20.86
C GLN A 49 -23.72 3.55 19.43
N ALA A 50 -24.65 3.11 18.58
CA ALA A 50 -24.35 2.81 17.19
C ALA A 50 -23.90 4.05 16.41
N ILE A 51 -24.61 5.19 16.57
CA ILE A 51 -24.22 6.46 15.93
C ILE A 51 -22.87 6.95 16.46
N ALA A 52 -22.57 6.78 17.76
CA ALA A 52 -21.27 7.13 18.32
C ALA A 52 -20.11 6.32 17.66
N LEU A 53 -20.32 5.03 17.43
CA LEU A 53 -19.35 4.21 16.68
C LEU A 53 -19.15 4.71 15.24
N LEU A 54 -20.26 5.05 14.54
CA LEU A 54 -20.15 5.60 13.18
C LEU A 54 -19.46 6.97 13.18
N GLU A 55 -19.64 7.76 14.24
CA GLU A 55 -18.96 9.04 14.41
C GLU A 55 -17.48 8.86 14.75
N GLU A 56 -17.12 7.84 15.55
CA GLU A 56 -15.72 7.43 15.79
C GLU A 56 -15.06 6.95 14.51
N ASP A 57 -15.78 6.23 13.66
CA ASP A 57 -15.30 5.77 12.35
C ASP A 57 -15.24 6.91 11.31
N GLY A 58 -15.77 8.10 11.63
CA GLY A 58 -15.80 9.23 10.70
C GLY A 58 -16.83 9.10 9.59
N LEU A 59 -17.76 8.16 9.68
CA LEU A 59 -18.82 7.93 8.69
C LEU A 59 -20.00 8.88 8.83
N VAL A 60 -20.16 9.50 10.00
CA VAL A 60 -21.20 10.48 10.25
C VAL A 60 -20.70 11.64 11.11
N LEU A 61 -21.34 12.79 10.99
CA LEU A 61 -21.07 14.00 11.75
C LEU A 61 -22.38 14.48 12.42
N ARG A 62 -22.37 14.66 13.73
CA ARG A 62 -23.47 15.30 14.45
C ARG A 62 -23.37 16.82 14.34
N ARG A 63 -24.46 17.46 13.91
CA ARG A 63 -24.60 18.92 13.95
C ARG A 63 -25.65 19.27 15.02
N GLN A 64 -25.19 19.98 16.02
CA GLN A 64 -26.06 20.37 17.16
C GLN A 64 -27.33 21.11 16.65
N GLY A 65 -28.49 20.63 17.05
CA GLY A 65 -29.77 21.18 16.62
C GLY A 65 -30.22 20.86 15.19
N SER A 66 -29.39 20.18 14.38
CA SER A 66 -29.68 19.91 12.95
C SER A 66 -29.80 18.43 12.62
N GLY A 67 -29.10 17.55 13.35
CA GLY A 67 -29.14 16.10 13.11
C GLY A 67 -27.78 15.46 12.91
N THR A 68 -27.79 14.21 12.40
CA THR A 68 -26.60 13.45 12.05
C THR A 68 -26.52 13.34 10.52
N TYR A 69 -25.38 13.65 9.96
CA TYR A 69 -25.16 13.67 8.51
C TYR A 69 -24.08 12.68 8.14
N VAL A 70 -24.27 11.97 7.03
CA VAL A 70 -23.26 11.06 6.47
C VAL A 70 -22.10 11.86 5.90
N THR A 71 -20.88 11.39 6.13
CA THR A 71 -19.67 11.96 5.55
C THR A 71 -18.82 10.84 4.96
N HIS A 72 -18.36 11.02 3.73
CA HIS A 72 -17.46 10.09 3.04
C HIS A 72 -16.01 10.58 3.07
N GLY A 73 -15.78 11.68 3.75
CA GLY A 73 -14.43 12.22 3.91
C GLY A 73 -13.71 11.62 5.13
N PRO A 74 -12.38 11.53 5.09
CA PRO A 74 -11.63 11.31 6.31
C PRO A 74 -12.04 12.38 7.31
N ARG A 75 -12.28 11.96 8.55
CA ARG A 75 -12.62 12.89 9.64
C ARG A 75 -11.56 13.99 9.66
N ARG A 76 -11.86 15.19 9.19
CA ARG A 76 -11.06 16.36 9.55
C ARG A 76 -11.24 16.50 11.05
N ARG A 77 -10.37 15.80 11.79
CA ARG A 77 -10.14 16.19 13.18
C ARG A 77 -9.90 17.69 13.11
N SER A 78 -10.55 18.46 13.99
CA SER A 78 -10.25 19.88 14.15
C SER A 78 -8.78 20.00 14.55
N GLY A 79 -7.89 20.03 13.55
CA GLY A 79 -6.44 19.93 13.73
C GLY A 79 -5.70 19.73 12.41
N VAL A 80 -4.41 19.70 12.50
CA VAL A 80 -3.49 19.45 11.39
C VAL A 80 -3.65 17.98 10.95
N ALA A 81 -3.84 17.74 9.65
CA ALA A 81 -3.95 16.39 9.12
C ALA A 81 -2.62 15.62 9.31
N HIS A 82 -2.73 14.33 9.65
CA HIS A 82 -1.59 13.44 9.86
C HIS A 82 -1.55 12.36 8.79
N VAL A 83 -0.47 12.30 8.02
CA VAL A 83 -0.23 11.28 7.00
C VAL A 83 0.90 10.37 7.46
N ALA A 84 0.63 9.07 7.53
CA ALA A 84 1.66 8.08 7.80
C ALA A 84 2.32 7.64 6.49
N VAL A 85 3.65 7.61 6.50
CA VAL A 85 4.48 7.15 5.37
C VAL A 85 5.25 5.92 5.82
N ILE A 86 4.99 4.80 5.15
CA ILE A 86 5.68 3.52 5.38
C ILE A 86 6.49 3.20 4.14
N THR A 87 7.81 3.09 4.28
CA THR A 87 8.72 2.72 3.19
C THR A 87 9.45 1.43 3.52
N THR A 88 10.02 0.79 2.53
CA THR A 88 10.89 -0.37 2.78
C THR A 88 12.21 0.09 3.42
N TYR A 89 12.80 1.18 2.94
CA TYR A 89 14.02 1.79 3.47
C TYR A 89 13.86 3.31 3.57
N ILE A 90 14.71 3.98 4.35
CA ILE A 90 14.67 5.45 4.51
C ILE A 90 15.90 6.09 3.86
N THR A 91 17.09 5.51 4.08
CA THR A 91 18.37 6.11 3.73
C THR A 91 18.97 5.56 2.44
N ASP A 92 18.43 4.46 1.94
CA ASP A 92 18.98 3.77 0.79
C ASP A 92 18.50 4.41 -0.53
N TYR A 93 19.40 4.57 -1.47
CA TYR A 93 19.20 4.83 -2.89
C TYR A 93 18.20 5.98 -3.20
N ILE A 94 16.98 5.66 -3.65
CA ILE A 94 15.98 6.66 -4.08
C ILE A 94 15.16 7.23 -2.92
N PHE A 95 15.09 6.53 -1.78
CA PHE A 95 14.17 6.87 -0.68
C PHE A 95 14.37 8.27 -0.10
N PRO A 96 15.59 8.77 0.11
CA PRO A 96 15.77 10.13 0.64
C PRO A 96 15.11 11.19 -0.24
N SER A 97 15.14 11.02 -1.56
CA SER A 97 14.54 11.96 -2.51
C SER A 97 13.02 11.85 -2.53
N ILE A 98 12.47 10.63 -2.48
CA ILE A 98 11.03 10.38 -2.39
C ILE A 98 10.46 10.95 -1.10
N VAL A 99 11.06 10.61 0.04
CA VAL A 99 10.63 11.08 1.37
C VAL A 99 10.66 12.61 1.45
N ARG A 100 11.70 13.25 0.93
CA ARG A 100 11.79 14.72 0.85
C ARG A 100 10.68 15.31 -0.02
N GLY A 101 10.35 14.66 -1.14
CA GLY A 101 9.25 15.10 -2.01
C GLY A 101 7.90 15.02 -1.31
N ILE A 102 7.63 13.91 -0.63
CA ILE A 102 6.41 13.70 0.15
C ILE A 102 6.32 14.74 1.28
N GLU A 103 7.38 14.88 2.08
CA GLU A 103 7.44 15.81 3.21
C GLU A 103 7.16 17.26 2.75
N ARG A 104 7.85 17.73 1.70
CA ARG A 104 7.66 19.08 1.18
C ARG A 104 6.21 19.33 0.75
N THR A 105 5.56 18.36 0.11
CA THR A 105 4.18 18.49 -0.34
C THR A 105 3.21 18.50 0.85
N LEU A 106 3.39 17.59 1.81
CA LEU A 106 2.54 17.52 2.99
C LEU A 106 2.67 18.76 3.87
N SER A 107 3.90 19.25 4.07
CA SER A 107 4.16 20.49 4.84
C SER A 107 3.52 21.72 4.18
N ALA A 108 3.55 21.82 2.85
CA ALA A 108 2.88 22.91 2.12
C ALA A 108 1.36 22.91 2.31
N GLU A 109 0.77 21.73 2.54
CA GLU A 109 -0.67 21.53 2.81
C GLU A 109 -0.99 21.52 4.33
N ASN A 110 -0.06 21.95 5.18
CA ASN A 110 -0.18 21.94 6.64
C ASN A 110 -0.51 20.53 7.21
N CYS A 111 0.08 19.49 6.64
CA CYS A 111 -0.04 18.11 7.12
C CYS A 111 1.21 17.72 7.92
N ILE A 112 1.03 16.95 8.99
CA ILE A 112 2.12 16.29 9.71
C ILE A 112 2.43 14.95 9.05
N MET A 113 3.70 14.63 8.88
CA MET A 113 4.16 13.34 8.38
C MET A 113 4.78 12.51 9.49
N SER A 114 4.37 11.26 9.64
CA SER A 114 5.16 10.24 10.36
C SER A 114 5.80 9.29 9.36
N LEU A 115 7.07 8.92 9.58
CA LEU A 115 7.83 8.06 8.69
C LEU A 115 8.31 6.81 9.42
N CYS A 116 8.03 5.64 8.83
CA CYS A 116 8.43 4.34 9.34
C CYS A 116 9.05 3.49 8.23
N ALA A 117 9.94 2.55 8.61
CA ALA A 117 10.55 1.60 7.68
C ALA A 117 10.22 0.15 8.03
N THR A 118 9.93 -0.65 7.00
CA THR A 118 9.67 -2.08 7.13
C THR A 118 10.91 -2.94 6.94
N TYR A 119 11.95 -2.41 6.30
CA TYR A 119 13.13 -3.16 5.83
C TYR A 119 12.74 -4.33 4.90
N ASN A 120 11.68 -4.12 4.13
CA ASN A 120 11.05 -5.11 3.25
C ASN A 120 10.58 -6.39 3.97
N ARG A 121 10.12 -6.26 5.21
CA ARG A 121 9.65 -7.35 6.06
C ARG A 121 8.15 -7.23 6.30
N SER A 122 7.41 -8.25 5.92
CA SER A 122 5.94 -8.30 6.05
C SER A 122 5.45 -8.35 7.51
N ASP A 123 6.24 -8.89 8.44
CA ASP A 123 5.93 -8.87 9.88
C ASP A 123 6.04 -7.45 10.46
N ARG A 124 7.02 -6.65 10.04
CA ARG A 124 7.13 -5.25 10.44
C ARG A 124 6.02 -4.40 9.82
N GLU A 125 5.70 -4.65 8.55
CA GLU A 125 4.57 -4.00 7.89
C GLU A 125 3.27 -4.30 8.65
N ARG A 126 3.01 -5.57 9.02
CA ARG A 126 1.88 -5.97 9.86
C ARG A 126 1.81 -5.15 11.14
N TRP A 127 2.89 -5.09 11.89
CA TRP A 127 2.96 -4.35 13.15
C TRP A 127 2.61 -2.86 12.96
N LEU A 128 3.12 -2.22 11.91
CA LEU A 128 2.81 -0.82 11.60
C LEU A 128 1.34 -0.63 11.23
N LEU A 129 0.76 -1.51 10.42
CA LEU A 129 -0.65 -1.44 10.03
C LEU A 129 -1.59 -1.64 11.23
N GLU A 130 -1.24 -2.53 12.15
CA GLU A 130 -1.98 -2.71 13.41
C GLU A 130 -1.95 -1.43 14.25
N ARG A 131 -0.81 -0.76 14.36
CA ARG A 131 -0.72 0.57 15.03
C ARG A 131 -1.55 1.65 14.32
N MET A 132 -1.59 1.64 12.98
CA MET A 132 -2.48 2.54 12.23
C MET A 132 -3.96 2.29 12.55
N LEU A 133 -4.36 1.08 12.87
CA LEU A 133 -5.72 0.77 13.30
C LEU A 133 -6.01 1.19 14.75
N GLU A 134 -5.00 1.26 15.61
CA GLU A 134 -5.15 1.72 17.01
C GLU A 134 -5.08 3.25 17.12
N THR A 135 -4.15 3.87 16.39
CA THR A 135 -3.94 5.32 16.35
C THR A 135 -4.00 5.79 14.89
N PRO A 136 -5.21 5.96 14.34
CA PRO A 136 -5.39 6.22 12.93
C PRO A 136 -4.74 7.52 12.47
N ALA A 137 -4.02 7.46 11.34
CA ALA A 137 -3.68 8.62 10.53
C ALA A 137 -4.86 9.01 9.63
N ASP A 138 -4.82 10.22 9.05
CA ASP A 138 -5.81 10.69 8.09
C ASP A 138 -5.55 10.16 6.67
N GLY A 139 -4.36 9.62 6.41
CA GLY A 139 -3.97 8.98 5.16
C GLY A 139 -2.72 8.12 5.33
N LEU A 140 -2.53 7.17 4.43
CA LEU A 140 -1.40 6.25 4.40
C LEU A 140 -0.74 6.27 3.02
N ILE A 141 0.55 6.61 2.99
CA ILE A 141 1.42 6.40 1.83
C ILE A 141 2.30 5.21 2.15
N VAL A 142 2.31 4.19 1.31
CA VAL A 142 3.01 2.94 1.64
C VAL A 142 3.74 2.34 0.45
N GLU A 143 4.98 1.93 0.65
CA GLU A 143 5.64 0.96 -0.19
C GLU A 143 5.44 -0.42 0.42
N GLY A 144 4.73 -1.31 -0.28
CA GLY A 144 4.45 -2.66 0.21
C GLY A 144 5.73 -3.48 0.35
N SER A 145 5.78 -4.37 1.34
CA SER A 145 6.90 -5.26 1.56
C SER A 145 6.75 -6.53 0.71
N GLN A 146 7.81 -6.93 0.01
CA GLN A 146 7.84 -8.17 -0.79
C GLN A 146 6.68 -8.24 -1.81
N THR A 147 6.49 -7.17 -2.56
CA THR A 147 5.32 -6.93 -3.42
C THR A 147 5.18 -7.87 -4.62
N ALA A 148 6.19 -8.71 -4.90
CA ALA A 148 6.07 -9.80 -5.88
C ALA A 148 5.29 -11.01 -5.34
N LEU A 149 5.04 -11.05 -4.03
CA LEU A 149 4.29 -12.10 -3.34
C LEU A 149 2.91 -11.57 -2.92
N ASP A 150 1.98 -12.49 -2.67
CA ASP A 150 0.71 -12.12 -2.06
C ASP A 150 0.93 -11.55 -0.66
N SER A 151 0.27 -10.43 -0.37
CA SER A 151 0.40 -9.79 0.94
C SER A 151 -0.27 -10.62 2.03
N PRO A 152 0.47 -11.05 3.07
CA PRO A 152 -0.14 -11.67 4.24
C PRO A 152 -0.93 -10.66 5.09
N ASN A 153 -0.85 -9.37 4.76
CA ASN A 153 -1.45 -8.26 5.48
C ASN A 153 -2.68 -7.68 4.77
N ALA A 154 -3.18 -8.32 3.69
CA ALA A 154 -4.29 -7.81 2.89
C ALA A 154 -5.51 -7.43 3.74
N ALA A 155 -5.90 -8.28 4.70
CA ALA A 155 -7.02 -8.01 5.60
C ALA A 155 -6.84 -6.75 6.49
N LEU A 156 -5.59 -6.36 6.81
CA LEU A 156 -5.33 -5.13 7.56
C LEU A 156 -5.53 -3.90 6.67
N TYR A 157 -5.08 -3.95 5.42
CA TYR A 157 -5.35 -2.88 4.44
C TYR A 157 -6.85 -2.71 4.20
N GLU A 158 -7.59 -3.80 4.03
CA GLU A 158 -9.05 -3.75 3.89
C GLU A 158 -9.73 -3.09 5.10
N ARG A 159 -9.28 -3.41 6.31
CA ARG A 159 -9.78 -2.77 7.54
C ARG A 159 -9.43 -1.28 7.62
N ILE A 160 -8.28 -0.85 7.11
CA ILE A 160 -7.89 0.56 7.03
C ILE A 160 -8.80 1.29 6.03
N LEU A 161 -9.02 0.71 4.85
CA LEU A 161 -9.91 1.26 3.83
C LEU A 161 -11.37 1.35 4.32
N GLN A 162 -11.86 0.34 5.05
CA GLN A 162 -13.19 0.35 5.66
C GLN A 162 -13.38 1.47 6.69
N ARG A 163 -12.29 2.02 7.23
CA ARG A 163 -12.30 3.22 8.09
C ARG A 163 -12.18 4.52 7.33
N ASN A 164 -12.33 4.49 6.00
CA ASN A 164 -12.15 5.63 5.11
C ASN A 164 -10.77 6.31 5.23
N ILE A 165 -9.72 5.56 5.55
CA ILE A 165 -8.35 6.03 5.52
C ILE A 165 -7.82 5.75 4.11
N PRO A 166 -7.57 6.78 3.29
CA PRO A 166 -7.05 6.59 1.94
C PRO A 166 -5.64 5.97 2.00
N VAL A 167 -5.41 5.01 1.10
CA VAL A 167 -4.11 4.34 0.94
C VAL A 167 -3.57 4.60 -0.45
N VAL A 168 -2.36 5.15 -0.52
CA VAL A 168 -1.61 5.36 -1.76
C VAL A 168 -0.36 4.49 -1.73
N PHE A 169 -0.25 3.56 -2.66
CA PHE A 169 0.99 2.80 -2.84
C PHE A 169 2.01 3.59 -3.66
N ILE A 170 3.27 3.50 -3.25
CA ILE A 170 4.41 4.04 -4.01
C ILE A 170 5.38 2.90 -4.37
N ASN A 171 6.06 3.02 -5.52
CA ASN A 171 7.02 2.05 -6.07
C ASN A 171 6.43 0.64 -6.26
N GLY A 172 6.10 -0.07 -5.19
CA GLY A 172 5.52 -1.41 -5.20
C GLY A 172 4.13 -1.45 -4.55
N TYR A 173 3.24 -2.30 -5.05
CA TYR A 173 1.88 -2.47 -4.56
C TYR A 173 1.46 -3.94 -4.62
N TYR A 174 0.39 -4.29 -3.92
CA TYR A 174 -0.19 -5.63 -3.96
C TYR A 174 -1.35 -5.68 -4.95
N ALA A 175 -1.25 -6.55 -5.97
CA ALA A 175 -2.24 -6.65 -7.04
C ALA A 175 -3.63 -7.09 -6.54
N GLN A 176 -3.70 -7.84 -5.43
CA GLN A 176 -4.96 -8.30 -4.82
C GLN A 176 -5.72 -7.18 -4.10
N LEU A 177 -5.09 -6.07 -3.73
CA LEU A 177 -5.76 -4.95 -3.05
C LEU A 177 -6.44 -4.03 -4.07
N ARG A 178 -7.74 -3.82 -3.89
CA ARG A 178 -8.55 -2.90 -4.70
C ARG A 178 -8.87 -1.64 -3.90
N GLY A 179 -9.16 -0.54 -4.61
CA GLY A 179 -9.53 0.73 -3.97
C GLY A 179 -8.34 1.52 -3.42
N CYS A 180 -7.11 1.14 -3.77
CA CYS A 180 -5.91 1.89 -3.43
C CYS A 180 -5.35 2.57 -4.69
N GLU A 181 -5.01 3.85 -4.56
CA GLU A 181 -4.26 4.57 -5.58
C GLU A 181 -2.79 4.14 -5.57
N ARG A 182 -2.07 4.41 -6.68
CA ARG A 182 -0.66 4.01 -6.79
C ARG A 182 0.14 4.97 -7.66
N VAL A 183 1.37 5.21 -7.24
CA VAL A 183 2.38 5.96 -7.99
C VAL A 183 3.58 5.04 -8.18
N VAL A 184 3.74 4.52 -9.39
CA VAL A 184 4.77 3.52 -9.72
C VAL A 184 5.54 3.94 -10.96
N MET A 185 6.76 3.42 -11.08
CA MET A 185 7.54 3.54 -12.32
C MET A 185 7.10 2.47 -13.33
N ASP A 186 7.35 2.72 -14.61
CA ASP A 186 7.27 1.69 -15.64
C ASP A 186 8.54 0.82 -15.59
N ASP A 187 8.54 -0.11 -14.65
CA ASP A 187 9.69 -0.99 -14.40
C ASP A 187 9.97 -1.94 -15.55
N GLU A 188 8.94 -2.35 -16.30
CA GLU A 188 9.12 -3.20 -17.46
C GLU A 188 9.83 -2.45 -18.58
N GLU A 189 9.37 -1.23 -18.87
CA GLU A 189 10.05 -0.34 -19.81
C GLU A 189 11.49 -0.03 -19.33
N GLY A 190 11.69 0.23 -18.04
CA GLY A 190 13.01 0.47 -17.46
C GLY A 190 13.97 -0.71 -17.70
N GLY A 191 13.51 -1.92 -17.47
CA GLY A 191 14.28 -3.14 -17.75
C GLY A 191 14.60 -3.32 -19.23
N ARG A 192 13.62 -3.05 -20.11
CA ARG A 192 13.78 -3.07 -21.56
C ARG A 192 14.81 -2.04 -22.05
N MET A 193 14.72 -0.83 -21.56
CA MET A 193 15.65 0.25 -21.88
C MET A 193 17.08 -0.09 -21.46
N ALA A 194 17.27 -0.63 -20.26
CA ALA A 194 18.59 -1.01 -19.76
C ALA A 194 19.24 -2.11 -20.64
N ALA A 195 18.47 -3.14 -21.02
CA ALA A 195 18.94 -4.17 -21.91
C ALA A 195 19.25 -3.62 -23.32
N ASN A 196 18.35 -2.82 -23.88
CA ASN A 196 18.53 -2.19 -25.19
C ASN A 196 19.76 -1.27 -25.25
N ALA A 197 20.10 -0.59 -24.15
CA ALA A 197 21.32 0.21 -24.08
C ALA A 197 22.60 -0.60 -24.26
N LEU A 198 22.62 -1.87 -23.86
CA LEU A 198 23.72 -2.79 -24.11
C LEU A 198 23.64 -3.37 -25.51
N LEU A 199 22.46 -3.82 -25.94
CA LEU A 199 22.24 -4.43 -27.27
C LEU A 199 22.60 -3.47 -28.43
N SER A 200 22.24 -2.18 -28.30
CA SER A 200 22.57 -1.16 -29.29
C SER A 200 24.07 -0.88 -29.41
N ARG A 201 24.85 -1.23 -28.39
CA ARG A 201 26.33 -1.20 -28.41
C ARG A 201 26.95 -2.49 -28.93
N GLY A 202 26.16 -3.37 -29.55
CA GLY A 202 26.63 -4.62 -30.11
C GLY A 202 26.86 -5.76 -29.09
N ARG A 203 26.46 -5.53 -27.81
CA ARG A 203 26.58 -6.57 -26.79
C ARG A 203 25.52 -7.63 -27.02
N ARG A 204 25.86 -8.90 -26.82
CA ARG A 204 24.95 -10.02 -27.09
C ARG A 204 24.82 -11.00 -25.92
N ARG A 205 25.85 -11.14 -25.08
CA ARG A 205 25.82 -11.98 -23.88
C ARG A 205 25.62 -11.08 -22.66
N ILE A 206 24.35 -10.90 -22.24
CA ILE A 206 23.98 -9.92 -21.23
C ILE A 206 23.48 -10.63 -19.97
N GLY A 207 24.18 -10.43 -18.86
CA GLY A 207 23.73 -10.89 -17.55
C GLY A 207 22.59 -10.02 -16.99
N GLY A 208 21.80 -10.60 -16.11
CA GLY A 208 20.78 -9.89 -15.35
C GLY A 208 20.83 -10.25 -13.87
N VAL A 209 20.76 -9.26 -12.99
CA VAL A 209 20.65 -9.47 -11.53
C VAL A 209 19.38 -8.82 -11.06
N PHE A 210 18.38 -9.61 -10.61
CA PHE A 210 17.05 -9.10 -10.28
C PHE A 210 16.59 -9.57 -8.91
N LYS A 211 15.75 -8.75 -8.29
CA LYS A 211 15.16 -9.03 -6.97
C LYS A 211 13.85 -9.81 -7.17
N ALA A 212 13.76 -10.98 -6.54
CA ALA A 212 12.65 -11.92 -6.74
C ALA A 212 11.41 -11.59 -5.91
N ASP A 213 11.57 -10.95 -4.77
CA ASP A 213 10.51 -10.65 -3.83
C ASP A 213 9.92 -9.23 -3.96
N ASP A 214 10.40 -8.42 -4.94
CA ASP A 214 9.84 -7.11 -5.26
C ASP A 214 9.26 -7.08 -6.68
N MET A 215 8.09 -6.50 -6.83
CA MET A 215 7.41 -6.34 -8.13
C MET A 215 8.29 -5.62 -9.16
N GLN A 216 9.04 -4.61 -8.73
CA GLN A 216 9.98 -3.89 -9.59
C GLN A 216 11.02 -4.83 -10.22
N GLY A 217 11.60 -5.73 -9.40
CA GLY A 217 12.59 -6.69 -9.90
C GLY A 217 12.01 -7.66 -10.92
N VAL A 218 10.81 -8.17 -10.66
CA VAL A 218 10.11 -9.08 -11.58
C VAL A 218 9.75 -8.39 -12.89
N ARG A 219 9.26 -7.15 -12.84
CA ARG A 219 8.91 -6.37 -14.03
C ARG A 219 10.11 -5.93 -14.84
N ARG A 220 11.17 -5.46 -14.19
CA ARG A 220 12.44 -5.14 -14.89
C ARG A 220 13.03 -6.35 -15.58
N HIS A 221 12.96 -7.54 -14.95
CA HIS A 221 13.34 -8.78 -15.61
C HIS A 221 12.46 -9.08 -16.84
N ALA A 222 11.14 -8.87 -16.77
CA ALA A 222 10.26 -9.07 -17.92
C ALA A 222 10.66 -8.18 -19.11
N GLY A 223 10.93 -6.91 -18.87
CA GLY A 223 11.43 -5.98 -19.89
C GLY A 223 12.80 -6.36 -20.44
N TYR A 224 13.74 -6.72 -19.56
CA TYR A 224 15.05 -7.25 -19.96
C TYR A 224 14.93 -8.46 -20.87
N ARG A 225 14.12 -9.45 -20.50
CA ARG A 225 13.90 -10.66 -21.28
C ARG A 225 13.30 -10.34 -22.65
N SER A 226 12.26 -9.49 -22.67
CA SER A 226 11.62 -9.06 -23.92
C SER A 226 12.61 -8.41 -24.90
N ALA A 227 13.54 -7.59 -24.40
CA ALA A 227 14.56 -6.96 -25.23
C ALA A 227 15.55 -7.99 -25.82
N LEU A 228 15.95 -8.99 -25.03
CA LEU A 228 16.86 -10.07 -25.54
C LEU A 228 16.13 -10.93 -26.57
N GLU A 229 14.90 -11.33 -26.33
CA GLU A 229 14.09 -12.14 -27.27
C GLU A 229 13.87 -11.42 -28.60
N ALA A 230 13.79 -10.11 -28.61
CA ALA A 230 13.66 -9.30 -29.83
C ALA A 230 14.97 -9.13 -30.62
N CYS A 231 16.15 -9.51 -30.07
CA CYS A 231 17.44 -9.31 -30.67
C CYS A 231 18.08 -10.63 -31.05
N ALA A 232 18.23 -10.88 -32.37
CA ALA A 232 18.85 -12.10 -32.87
C ALA A 232 20.28 -12.31 -32.32
N GLY A 233 20.56 -13.53 -31.82
CA GLY A 233 21.84 -13.90 -31.24
C GLY A 233 22.10 -13.37 -29.83
N ALA A 234 21.15 -12.65 -29.23
CA ALA A 234 21.26 -12.24 -27.83
C ALA A 234 21.01 -13.44 -26.90
N GLN A 235 21.78 -13.51 -25.82
CA GLN A 235 21.69 -14.53 -24.78
C GLN A 235 21.75 -13.87 -23.41
N GLY A 236 21.00 -14.44 -22.43
CA GLY A 236 20.95 -13.95 -21.08
C GLY A 236 21.18 -15.01 -20.01
N GLU A 237 21.87 -14.64 -18.97
CA GLU A 237 22.01 -15.42 -17.74
C GLU A 237 21.46 -14.58 -16.59
N VAL A 238 20.63 -15.14 -15.73
CA VAL A 238 19.94 -14.37 -14.70
C VAL A 238 20.29 -14.88 -13.29
N LEU A 239 20.67 -13.96 -12.42
CA LEU A 239 20.80 -14.19 -10.98
C LEU A 239 19.62 -13.55 -10.27
N TRP A 240 18.84 -14.35 -9.57
CA TRP A 240 17.79 -13.90 -8.68
C TRP A 240 18.27 -13.82 -7.24
N PHE A 241 17.84 -12.79 -6.53
CA PHE A 241 18.05 -12.67 -5.09
C PHE A 241 16.77 -12.15 -4.41
N ASP A 242 16.67 -12.38 -3.12
CA ASP A 242 15.60 -11.84 -2.25
C ASP A 242 16.17 -10.91 -1.19
N THR A 243 15.29 -10.33 -0.38
CA THR A 243 15.67 -9.45 0.73
C THR A 243 16.64 -10.12 1.70
N GLY A 244 16.43 -11.41 2.01
CA GLY A 244 17.30 -12.16 2.92
C GLY A 244 18.69 -12.46 2.34
N ALA A 245 18.79 -12.54 1.01
CA ALA A 245 20.07 -12.78 0.31
C ALA A 245 20.87 -11.51 0.04
N ARG A 246 20.23 -10.31 0.07
CA ARG A 246 20.80 -9.04 -0.44
C ARG A 246 22.23 -8.77 0.07
N GLN A 247 22.47 -8.87 1.38
CA GLN A 247 23.76 -8.53 1.98
C GLN A 247 24.86 -9.56 1.69
N ALA A 248 24.48 -10.83 1.51
CA ALA A 248 25.42 -11.93 1.33
C ALA A 248 25.35 -12.51 -0.10
N LEU A 249 24.73 -11.82 -1.06
CA LEU A 249 24.47 -12.33 -2.40
C LEU A 249 25.75 -12.90 -3.06
N TRP A 250 26.82 -12.15 -3.00
CA TRP A 250 28.08 -12.49 -3.66
C TRP A 250 28.91 -13.54 -2.92
N GLN A 251 28.60 -13.83 -1.64
CA GLN A 251 29.20 -14.91 -0.85
C GLN A 251 28.46 -16.23 -1.03
N ARG A 252 27.23 -16.22 -1.52
CA ARG A 252 26.43 -17.43 -1.74
C ARG A 252 26.88 -18.20 -2.99
N PRO A 253 26.70 -19.54 -3.04
CA PRO A 253 27.13 -20.35 -4.19
C PRO A 253 26.57 -19.88 -5.52
N GLN A 254 25.30 -19.46 -5.59
CA GLN A 254 24.67 -18.95 -6.80
C GLN A 254 25.28 -17.62 -7.25
N GLY A 255 25.59 -16.71 -6.35
CA GLY A 255 26.26 -15.44 -6.64
C GLY A 255 27.68 -15.70 -7.17
N GLN A 256 28.43 -16.61 -6.56
CA GLN A 256 29.75 -17.01 -7.02
C GLN A 256 29.71 -17.69 -8.39
N ALA A 257 28.69 -18.53 -8.64
CA ALA A 257 28.50 -19.15 -9.96
C ALA A 257 28.21 -18.10 -11.04
N PHE A 258 27.35 -17.12 -10.73
CA PHE A 258 27.05 -16.02 -11.64
C PHE A 258 28.31 -15.17 -11.93
N LEU A 259 29.11 -14.83 -10.91
CA LEU A 259 30.38 -14.08 -11.12
C LEU A 259 31.34 -14.78 -12.03
N ARG A 260 31.47 -16.12 -11.96
CA ARG A 260 32.31 -16.90 -12.91
C ARG A 260 31.77 -16.78 -14.33
N LYS A 261 30.46 -16.93 -14.55
CA LYS A 261 29.82 -16.77 -15.85
C LYS A 261 29.87 -15.33 -16.36
N ALA A 262 29.84 -14.36 -15.47
CA ALA A 262 29.90 -12.96 -15.84
C ALA A 262 31.18 -12.53 -16.52
N GLN A 263 32.29 -13.28 -16.36
CA GLN A 263 33.54 -13.07 -17.08
C GLN A 263 33.40 -13.30 -18.58
N GLU A 264 32.42 -14.10 -19.01
CA GLU A 264 32.12 -14.36 -20.41
C GLU A 264 31.03 -13.45 -20.98
N MET A 265 30.42 -12.59 -20.15
CA MET A 265 29.35 -11.68 -20.54
C MET A 265 29.91 -10.38 -21.10
N ASP A 266 29.14 -9.76 -22.00
CA ASP A 266 29.46 -8.47 -22.61
C ASP A 266 28.95 -7.28 -21.80
N GLY A 267 28.01 -7.51 -20.86
CA GLY A 267 27.43 -6.54 -19.98
C GLY A 267 26.47 -7.16 -18.99
N VAL A 268 26.07 -6.40 -17.95
CA VAL A 268 25.14 -6.84 -16.94
C VAL A 268 24.13 -5.74 -16.66
N VAL A 269 22.85 -6.10 -16.59
CA VAL A 269 21.75 -5.26 -16.11
C VAL A 269 21.52 -5.61 -14.65
N CYS A 270 21.54 -4.61 -13.76
CA CYS A 270 21.31 -4.78 -12.33
C CYS A 270 20.04 -4.05 -11.89
N TYR A 271 19.32 -4.72 -10.97
CA TYR A 271 18.18 -4.15 -10.24
C TYR A 271 18.63 -3.01 -9.35
#